data_22ae2a77844da7af08cf9ca44b1ee479
#
_entry.id   22ae2a77844da7af08cf9ca44b1ee479
#
_cell.length_a   1.000
_cell.length_b   1.000
_cell.length_c   1.000
_cell.angle_alpha   90.00
_cell.angle_beta   90.00
_cell.angle_gamma   90.00
#
_symmetry.space_group_name_H-M   'P 1'
#
loop_
_entity.id
_entity.type
_entity.pdbx_description
1 polymer ?
#
loop_
_entity_poly.entity_id
_entity_poly.type
_entity_poly.pdbx_seq_one_letter_code
_entity_poly.pdbx_strand_id
1 'polypeptide(L)' 'MAKKEKLDPETAALIQWCTEVEGFLVAGGATLAQAQEHIEEQVEWFTDMFYEGMTPEAAAKAALN' A
#
# COMPACT_ATOMS: atom_id res chain seq x y z
N MET A 1 -16.04 -23.98 2.59
CA MET A 1 -15.75 -23.66 2.62
C MET A 1 -15.19 -23.11 2.32
N ALA A 2 -15.21 -22.80 2.27
CA ALA A 2 -14.76 -22.30 2.08
C ALA A 2 -14.34 -21.74 1.68
N LYS A 3 -14.26 -21.39 1.55
CA LYS A 3 -13.92 -20.87 1.20
C LYS A 3 -13.34 -20.27 0.96
N LYS A 4 -13.15 -20.28 0.93
CA LYS A 4 -12.54 -19.70 0.71
C LYS A 4 -12.30 -18.78 0.29
N GLU A 5 -11.99 -18.50 0.86
CA GLU A 5 -11.99 -17.48 0.31
C GLU A 5 -10.80 -17.06 -0.25
N LYS A 6 -10.61 -17.04 -1.41
CA LYS A 6 -9.48 -16.63 -2.06
C LYS A 6 -9.64 -15.26 -2.55
N LEU A 7 -8.64 -14.37 -2.35
CA LEU A 7 -8.63 -13.03 -2.92
C LEU A 7 -8.37 -13.14 -4.41
N ASP A 8 -8.94 -12.19 -5.19
CA ASP A 8 -8.55 -12.04 -6.58
C ASP A 8 -7.07 -11.83 -6.67
N PRO A 9 -6.39 -12.29 -7.72
CA PRO A 9 -4.97 -11.98 -7.88
C PRO A 9 -4.68 -10.48 -7.86
N GLU A 10 -5.57 -9.68 -8.42
CA GLU A 10 -5.38 -8.24 -8.45
C GLU A 10 -5.51 -7.64 -7.05
N THR A 11 -6.49 -8.09 -6.29
CA THR A 11 -6.68 -7.61 -4.93
C THR A 11 -5.50 -8.03 -4.06
N ALA A 12 -5.04 -9.27 -4.21
CA ALA A 12 -3.90 -9.74 -3.45
C ALA A 12 -2.64 -8.94 -3.77
N ALA A 13 -2.46 -8.61 -5.05
CA ALA A 13 -1.31 -7.81 -5.48
C ALA A 13 -1.38 -6.41 -4.89
N LEU A 14 -2.56 -5.82 -4.85
CA LEU A 14 -2.74 -4.49 -4.29
C LEU A 14 -2.44 -4.48 -2.79
N ILE A 15 -2.91 -5.49 -2.08
CA ILE A 15 -2.65 -5.58 -0.64
C ILE A 15 -1.15 -5.72 -0.38
N GLN A 16 -0.48 -6.57 -1.15
CA GLN A 16 0.96 -6.73 -1.00
C GLN A 16 1.68 -5.43 -1.32
N TRP A 17 1.26 -4.74 -2.39
CA TRP A 17 1.85 -3.47 -2.79
C TRP A 17 1.71 -2.45 -1.66
N CYS A 18 0.53 -2.37 -1.05
CA CYS A 18 0.31 -1.44 0.05
C CYS A 18 1.16 -1.81 1.28
N THR A 19 1.33 -3.10 1.54
CA THR A 19 2.19 -3.55 2.62
C THR A 19 3.63 -3.11 2.39
N GLU A 20 4.09 -3.16 1.14
CA GLU A 20 5.43 -2.73 0.80
C GLU A 20 5.56 -1.21 0.94
N VAL A 21 4.53 -0.46 0.53
CA VAL A 21 4.52 0.99 0.74
C VAL A 21 4.64 1.29 2.23
N GLU A 22 3.89 0.56 3.05
CA GLU A 22 3.96 0.74 4.50
C GLU A 22 5.37 0.56 5.02
N GLY A 23 6.06 -0.47 4.54
CA GLY A 23 7.44 -0.72 4.94
C GLY A 23 8.38 0.42 4.56
N PHE A 24 8.18 0.99 3.37
CA PHE A 24 9.01 2.11 2.95
C PHE A 24 8.69 3.38 3.75
N LEU A 25 7.43 3.57 4.12
CA LEU A 25 7.08 4.72 4.96
C LEU A 25 7.74 4.60 6.33
N VAL A 26 7.73 3.40 6.90
CA VAL A 26 8.40 3.19 8.18
C VAL A 26 9.90 3.42 8.06
N ALA A 27 10.49 2.93 6.97
CA ALA A 27 11.91 3.15 6.73
C ALA A 27 12.23 4.64 6.57
N GLY A 28 11.26 5.44 6.12
CA GLY A 28 11.44 6.88 5.98
C GLY A 28 11.20 7.66 7.24
N GLY A 29 10.88 6.99 8.35
CA GLY A 29 10.74 7.65 9.64
C GLY A 29 9.37 7.60 10.27
N ALA A 30 8.36 7.08 9.58
CA ALA A 30 7.02 6.98 10.15
C ALA A 30 6.97 5.79 11.10
N THR A 31 6.09 5.88 12.12
CA THR A 31 5.80 4.70 12.91
C THR A 31 4.88 3.80 12.09
N LEU A 32 4.80 2.52 12.50
CA LEU A 32 3.90 1.60 11.83
C LEU A 32 2.46 2.10 11.85
N ALA A 33 2.02 2.61 13.00
CA ALA A 33 0.67 3.12 13.12
C ALA A 33 0.44 4.31 12.18
N GLN A 34 1.43 5.21 12.09
CA GLN A 34 1.31 6.36 11.21
C GLN A 34 1.25 5.93 9.74
N ALA A 35 2.06 4.94 9.38
CA ALA A 35 2.08 4.45 8.01
C ALA A 35 0.73 3.84 7.65
N GLN A 36 0.18 3.02 8.53
CA GLN A 36 -1.11 2.39 8.29
C GLN A 36 -2.22 3.41 8.18
N GLU A 37 -2.20 4.39 9.07
CA GLU A 37 -3.22 5.43 9.05
C GLU A 37 -3.15 6.25 7.77
N HIS A 38 -1.95 6.57 7.34
CA HIS A 38 -1.76 7.35 6.13
C HIS A 38 -2.30 6.60 4.91
N ILE A 39 -2.00 5.30 4.83
CA ILE A 39 -2.47 4.51 3.71
C ILE A 39 -3.99 4.41 3.73
N GLU A 40 -4.59 4.25 4.90
CA GLU A 40 -6.04 4.19 5.00
C GLU A 40 -6.70 5.48 4.58
N GLU A 41 -6.12 6.61 4.98
CA GLU A 41 -6.70 7.91 4.64
C GLU A 41 -6.56 8.24 3.18
N GLN A 42 -5.51 7.74 2.53
CA GLN A 42 -5.21 8.05 1.14
C GLN A 42 -5.33 6.82 0.25
N VAL A 43 -6.23 5.92 0.62
CA VAL A 43 -6.30 4.63 -0.06
C VAL A 43 -6.61 4.79 -1.55
N GLU A 44 -7.44 5.75 -1.93
CA GLU A 44 -7.77 5.95 -3.33
C GLU A 44 -6.55 6.45 -4.10
N TRP A 45 -5.79 7.34 -3.50
CA TRP A 45 -4.60 7.88 -4.13
C TRP A 45 -3.56 6.78 -4.34
N PHE A 46 -3.35 5.95 -3.31
CA PHE A 46 -2.40 4.85 -3.44
C PHE A 46 -2.89 3.82 -4.43
N THR A 47 -4.19 3.55 -4.47
CA THR A 47 -4.74 2.61 -5.43
C THR A 47 -4.52 3.10 -6.86
N ASP A 48 -4.72 4.40 -7.09
CA ASP A 48 -4.46 4.98 -8.40
C ASP A 48 -3.00 4.78 -8.80
N MET A 49 -2.08 5.00 -7.87
CA MET A 49 -0.66 4.82 -8.16
C MET A 49 -0.34 3.36 -8.48
N PHE A 50 -1.00 2.43 -7.79
CA PHE A 50 -0.82 1.02 -8.07
C PHE A 50 -1.22 0.71 -9.52
N TYR A 51 -2.38 1.21 -9.94
CA TYR A 51 -2.85 0.94 -11.29
C TYR A 51 -2.06 1.68 -12.36
N GLU A 52 -1.38 2.74 -11.98
CA GLU A 52 -0.49 3.44 -12.91
C GLU A 52 0.85 2.74 -13.06
N GLY A 53 1.09 1.71 -12.27
CA GLY A 53 2.33 0.96 -12.37
C GLY A 53 3.47 1.51 -11.54
N MET A 54 3.19 2.40 -10.58
CA MET A 54 4.25 2.92 -9.73
C MET A 54 4.74 1.85 -8.78
N THR A 55 6.03 1.91 -8.48
CA THR A 55 6.60 0.99 -7.49
C THR A 55 6.21 1.45 -6.09
N PRO A 56 6.19 0.52 -5.12
CA PRO A 56 5.90 0.91 -3.73
C PRO A 56 6.87 1.95 -3.21
N GLU A 57 8.13 1.86 -3.60
CA GLU A 57 9.12 2.82 -3.16
C GLU A 57 8.80 4.21 -3.69
N ALA A 58 8.45 4.32 -4.97
CA ALA A 58 8.11 5.60 -5.57
C ALA A 58 6.86 6.19 -4.91
N ALA A 59 5.88 5.35 -4.63
CA ALA A 59 4.65 5.79 -3.97
C ALA A 59 4.95 6.31 -2.57
N ALA A 60 5.78 5.61 -1.83
CA ALA A 60 6.14 6.03 -0.47
C ALA A 60 6.89 7.37 -0.51
N LYS A 61 7.79 7.53 -1.48
CA LYS A 61 8.50 8.79 -1.61
C LYS A 61 7.56 9.94 -1.89
N ALA A 62 6.59 9.71 -2.77
CA ALA A 62 5.59 10.74 -3.07
C ALA A 62 4.81 11.10 -1.82
N ALA A 63 4.50 10.12 -0.99
CA ALA A 63 3.74 10.36 0.23
C ALA A 63 4.55 11.11 1.27
N LEU A 64 5.87 10.93 1.29
CA LEU A 64 6.73 11.59 2.26
C LEU A 64 7.13 13.00 1.85
N ASN A 65 6.91 13.33 0.60
CA ASN A 65 7.15 14.70 0.15
C ASN A 65 5.91 15.55 0.40
#